data_57c661af42f286c40dfab9c2158c6709
#
_entry.id   57c661af42f286c40dfab9c2158c6709
#
_cell.length_a   1.000
_cell.length_b   1.000
_cell.length_c   1.000
_cell.angle_alpha   90.00
_cell.angle_beta   90.00
_cell.angle_gamma   90.00
#
_symmetry.space_group_name_H-M   'P 1'
#
loop_
_entity.id
_entity.type
_entity.pdbx_description
1 polymer ?
#
loop_
_entity_poly.entity_id
_entity_poly.type
_entity_poly.pdbx_seq_one_letter_code
_entity_poly.pdbx_strand_id
1 'polypeptide(L)'
;MKTTCNVIQDLLPLYCDDACSAESRRLVEEHLKECDDCRETYQLMRAALPASAAHTQQQATAQAAQAWKKQGSTSFFKGCLVVLASAILLFLGIALQHWCTTAPLVCSHLAKNAEAYFEAQGRALSFSYEAGHVRGGYMASLLYDYNSETYYIGLFERDSLFHSRWRCCGGVVGFEAGQMTSYNYSDPEGNAILIFAGVMLPKEAKWYTFTNGGIVYTCPIEGEGFADLFVIAGGRGDINGYPTLLDENMQPIA
;
A
#
# COMPACT_ATOMS: atom_id res chain seq x y z
N MET A 1 4.89 -83.38 -3.38
CA MET A 1 3.95 -83.52 -4.52
C MET A 1 4.70 -83.02 -5.75
N LYS A 2 4.91 -83.89 -6.78
CA LYS A 2 5.54 -83.45 -8.01
C LYS A 2 4.55 -82.57 -8.77
N THR A 3 4.85 -81.28 -8.94
CA THR A 3 4.04 -80.36 -9.72
C THR A 3 4.08 -80.77 -11.19
N THR A 4 2.95 -80.85 -11.87
CA THR A 4 2.88 -81.25 -13.27
C THR A 4 3.45 -80.19 -14.20
N CYS A 5 4.13 -80.55 -15.32
CA CYS A 5 4.75 -79.59 -16.26
C CYS A 5 3.77 -78.53 -16.75
N ASN A 6 2.48 -78.88 -16.96
CA ASN A 6 1.44 -77.93 -17.41
C ASN A 6 1.30 -76.75 -16.46
N VAL A 7 1.26 -76.97 -15.15
CA VAL A 7 1.14 -75.91 -14.15
C VAL A 7 2.37 -75.01 -14.16
N ILE A 8 3.55 -75.58 -14.38
CA ILE A 8 4.78 -74.80 -14.47
C ILE A 8 4.83 -73.99 -15.74
N GLN A 9 4.41 -74.52 -16.88
CA GLN A 9 4.31 -73.82 -18.15
C GLN A 9 3.39 -72.59 -18.06
N ASP A 10 2.26 -72.72 -17.34
CA ASP A 10 1.36 -71.59 -17.11
C ASP A 10 1.97 -70.50 -16.21
N LEU A 11 2.91 -70.87 -15.33
CA LEU A 11 3.62 -69.92 -14.44
C LEU A 11 4.88 -69.29 -15.06
N LEU A 12 5.45 -69.90 -16.11
CA LEU A 12 6.69 -69.42 -16.75
C LEU A 12 6.58 -67.96 -17.28
N PRO A 13 5.52 -67.50 -17.92
CA PRO A 13 5.40 -66.10 -18.34
C PRO A 13 5.47 -65.13 -17.16
N LEU A 14 4.73 -65.40 -16.07
CA LEU A 14 4.77 -64.58 -14.85
C LEU A 14 6.10 -64.60 -14.16
N TYR A 15 6.82 -65.74 -14.26
CA TYR A 15 8.16 -65.92 -13.71
C TYR A 15 9.18 -65.11 -14.52
N CYS A 16 9.06 -65.07 -15.86
CA CYS A 16 9.88 -64.27 -16.74
C CYS A 16 9.69 -62.77 -16.47
N ASP A 17 8.47 -62.31 -16.17
CA ASP A 17 8.11 -60.90 -15.91
C ASP A 17 8.36 -60.47 -14.47
N ASP A 18 8.92 -61.37 -13.63
CA ASP A 18 9.19 -61.14 -12.20
C ASP A 18 7.88 -60.86 -11.38
N ALA A 19 6.75 -61.28 -11.89
CA ALA A 19 5.41 -61.07 -11.33
C ALA A 19 4.87 -62.19 -10.48
N CYS A 20 5.64 -63.24 -10.22
CA CYS A 20 5.28 -64.38 -9.39
C CYS A 20 5.34 -64.08 -7.90
N SER A 21 4.40 -64.69 -7.12
CA SER A 21 4.54 -64.77 -5.65
C SER A 21 5.78 -65.57 -5.24
N ALA A 22 6.29 -65.33 -4.03
CA ALA A 22 7.46 -66.04 -3.50
C ALA A 22 7.27 -67.58 -3.52
N GLU A 23 6.07 -68.06 -3.25
CA GLU A 23 5.74 -69.47 -3.25
C GLU A 23 5.70 -70.03 -4.69
N SER A 24 5.06 -69.36 -5.64
CA SER A 24 5.04 -69.77 -7.04
C SER A 24 6.45 -69.75 -7.64
N ARG A 25 7.27 -68.80 -7.31
CA ARG A 25 8.66 -68.71 -7.72
C ARG A 25 9.47 -69.93 -7.28
N ARG A 26 9.31 -70.34 -6.01
CA ARG A 26 10.00 -71.51 -5.48
C ARG A 26 9.59 -72.79 -6.21
N LEU A 27 8.29 -72.96 -6.47
CA LEU A 27 7.77 -74.11 -7.21
C LEU A 27 8.33 -74.17 -8.64
N VAL A 28 8.41 -73.08 -9.36
CA VAL A 28 9.01 -73.02 -10.68
C VAL A 28 10.51 -73.31 -10.62
N GLU A 29 11.26 -72.75 -9.70
CA GLU A 29 12.69 -72.99 -9.55
C GLU A 29 13.02 -74.42 -9.20
N GLU A 30 12.24 -75.08 -8.33
CA GLU A 30 12.43 -76.49 -7.97
C GLU A 30 12.17 -77.40 -9.18
N HIS A 31 11.08 -77.11 -9.96
CA HIS A 31 10.77 -77.90 -11.13
C HIS A 31 11.77 -77.74 -12.27
N LEU A 32 12.27 -76.51 -12.50
CA LEU A 32 13.28 -76.22 -13.54
C LEU A 32 14.63 -76.93 -13.26
N LYS A 33 14.90 -77.38 -12.01
CA LYS A 33 16.07 -78.18 -11.69
C LYS A 33 15.92 -79.64 -12.12
N GLU A 34 14.67 -80.16 -12.16
CA GLU A 34 14.34 -81.56 -12.41
C GLU A 34 13.84 -81.85 -13.83
N CYS A 35 13.35 -80.81 -14.56
CA CYS A 35 12.70 -80.96 -15.88
C CYS A 35 13.40 -80.16 -16.95
N ASP A 36 14.05 -80.88 -17.90
CA ASP A 36 14.81 -80.23 -18.98
C ASP A 36 13.90 -79.56 -20.01
N ASP A 37 12.72 -80.10 -20.33
CA ASP A 37 11.75 -79.54 -21.28
C ASP A 37 11.22 -78.17 -20.83
N CYS A 38 10.89 -78.06 -19.53
CA CYS A 38 10.46 -76.77 -18.99
C CYS A 38 11.61 -75.75 -18.90
N ARG A 39 12.83 -76.19 -18.71
CA ARG A 39 14.02 -75.39 -18.71
C ARG A 39 14.30 -74.80 -20.10
N GLU A 40 14.15 -75.63 -21.14
CA GLU A 40 14.29 -75.16 -22.52
C GLU A 40 13.23 -74.15 -22.90
N THR A 41 11.94 -74.39 -22.53
CA THR A 41 10.84 -73.47 -22.73
C THR A 41 11.11 -72.11 -22.05
N TYR A 42 11.60 -72.15 -20.80
CA TYR A 42 11.99 -70.94 -20.08
C TYR A 42 13.11 -70.19 -20.77
N GLN A 43 14.13 -70.84 -21.29
CA GLN A 43 15.23 -70.20 -22.00
C GLN A 43 14.78 -69.56 -23.31
N LEU A 44 13.87 -70.16 -24.05
CA LEU A 44 13.29 -69.60 -25.24
C LEU A 44 12.43 -68.41 -24.95
N MET A 45 11.60 -68.42 -23.90
CA MET A 45 10.79 -67.24 -23.50
C MET A 45 11.70 -66.08 -23.06
N ARG A 46 12.75 -66.37 -22.32
CA ARG A 46 13.68 -65.32 -21.88
C ARG A 46 14.49 -64.73 -23.02
N ALA A 47 14.85 -65.52 -24.02
CA ALA A 47 15.54 -65.03 -25.19
C ALA A 47 14.64 -64.20 -26.14
N ALA A 48 13.34 -64.44 -26.10
CA ALA A 48 12.36 -63.71 -26.90
C ALA A 48 11.99 -62.33 -26.25
N LEU A 49 12.25 -62.12 -24.98
CA LEU A 49 11.99 -60.83 -24.33
C LEU A 49 13.13 -59.84 -24.65
N PRO A 50 12.84 -58.70 -25.35
CA PRO A 50 13.87 -57.72 -25.63
C PRO A 50 14.28 -57.04 -24.32
N ALA A 51 15.51 -57.27 -23.91
CA ALA A 51 16.12 -56.75 -22.68
C ALA A 51 16.20 -55.20 -22.59
N SER A 52 15.63 -54.53 -23.56
CA SER A 52 15.82 -53.07 -23.81
C SER A 52 14.60 -52.20 -23.48
N ALA A 53 13.37 -52.74 -23.43
CA ALA A 53 12.18 -51.88 -23.32
C ALA A 53 11.97 -51.24 -21.92
N ALA A 54 12.24 -51.94 -20.87
CA ALA A 54 12.00 -51.45 -19.48
C ALA A 54 13.00 -50.36 -19.08
N HIS A 55 14.27 -50.49 -19.47
CA HIS A 55 15.30 -49.49 -19.14
C HIS A 55 15.13 -48.19 -19.94
N THR A 56 14.70 -48.29 -21.20
CA THR A 56 14.47 -47.11 -22.03
C THR A 56 13.24 -46.30 -21.57
N GLN A 57 12.20 -46.99 -21.11
CA GLN A 57 10.97 -46.34 -20.65
C GLN A 57 11.17 -45.65 -19.29
N GLN A 58 11.93 -46.23 -18.37
CA GLN A 58 12.29 -45.59 -17.10
C GLN A 58 13.19 -44.37 -17.30
N GLN A 59 14.13 -44.42 -18.22
CA GLN A 59 14.99 -43.27 -18.55
C GLN A 59 14.22 -42.14 -19.25
N ALA A 60 13.27 -42.46 -20.13
CA ALA A 60 12.41 -41.47 -20.80
C ALA A 60 11.47 -40.77 -19.79
N THR A 61 10.88 -41.49 -18.86
CA THR A 61 10.01 -40.91 -17.83
C THR A 61 10.81 -40.05 -16.83
N ALA A 62 12.01 -40.44 -16.46
CA ALA A 62 12.87 -39.66 -15.60
C ALA A 62 13.36 -38.36 -16.28
N GLN A 63 13.69 -38.41 -17.56
CA GLN A 63 14.05 -37.23 -18.33
C GLN A 63 12.88 -36.27 -18.53
N ALA A 64 11.67 -36.78 -18.81
CA ALA A 64 10.45 -35.99 -18.90
C ALA A 64 10.14 -35.29 -17.57
N ALA A 65 10.23 -36.00 -16.44
CA ALA A 65 10.02 -35.44 -15.12
C ALA A 65 11.02 -34.33 -14.76
N GLN A 66 12.29 -34.48 -15.15
CA GLN A 66 13.31 -33.44 -14.97
C GLN A 66 13.06 -32.23 -15.87
N ALA A 67 12.65 -32.42 -17.11
CA ALA A 67 12.30 -31.35 -18.04
C ALA A 67 11.08 -30.54 -17.52
N TRP A 68 10.05 -31.22 -17.02
CA TRP A 68 8.88 -30.60 -16.40
C TRP A 68 9.24 -29.77 -15.18
N LYS A 69 10.09 -30.29 -14.29
CA LYS A 69 10.53 -29.59 -13.10
C LYS A 69 11.34 -28.32 -13.43
N LYS A 70 12.19 -28.39 -14.44
CA LYS A 70 12.98 -27.25 -14.91
C LYS A 70 12.11 -26.18 -15.59
N GLN A 71 11.15 -26.58 -16.40
CA GLN A 71 10.24 -25.66 -17.10
C GLN A 71 9.24 -25.01 -16.14
N GLY A 72 8.68 -25.76 -15.20
CA GLY A 72 7.78 -25.23 -14.15
C GLY A 72 8.47 -24.18 -13.29
N SER A 73 9.71 -24.44 -12.84
CA SER A 73 10.47 -23.48 -12.04
C SER A 73 10.74 -22.17 -12.78
N THR A 74 11.21 -22.23 -14.04
CA THR A 74 11.52 -21.01 -14.81
C THR A 74 10.28 -20.19 -15.15
N SER A 75 9.12 -20.81 -15.41
CA SER A 75 7.85 -20.12 -15.65
C SER A 75 7.32 -19.46 -14.38
N PHE A 76 7.45 -20.13 -13.22
CA PHE A 76 7.07 -19.56 -11.92
C PHE A 76 7.91 -18.32 -11.59
N PHE A 77 9.23 -18.39 -11.73
CA PHE A 77 10.11 -17.24 -11.50
C PHE A 77 9.82 -16.06 -12.43
N LYS A 78 9.55 -16.32 -13.71
CA LYS A 78 9.14 -15.27 -14.66
C LYS A 78 7.81 -14.63 -14.25
N GLY A 79 6.82 -15.42 -13.84
CA GLY A 79 5.55 -14.92 -13.34
C GLY A 79 5.72 -14.04 -12.09
N CYS A 80 6.49 -14.50 -11.10
CA CYS A 80 6.80 -13.71 -9.90
C CYS A 80 7.52 -12.40 -10.25
N LEU A 81 8.43 -12.41 -11.20
CA LEU A 81 9.17 -11.21 -11.61
C LEU A 81 8.26 -10.19 -12.30
N VAL A 82 7.31 -10.62 -13.11
CA VAL A 82 6.30 -9.73 -13.73
C VAL A 82 5.41 -9.11 -12.66
N VAL A 83 4.93 -9.89 -11.69
CA VAL A 83 4.10 -9.39 -10.58
C VAL A 83 4.88 -8.37 -9.73
N LEU A 84 6.13 -8.66 -9.40
CA LEU A 84 7.00 -7.74 -8.67
C LEU A 84 7.24 -6.44 -9.45
N ALA A 85 7.54 -6.55 -10.75
CA ALA A 85 7.75 -5.37 -11.58
C ALA A 85 6.49 -4.50 -11.68
N SER A 86 5.30 -5.12 -11.84
CA SER A 86 4.03 -4.38 -11.86
C SER A 86 3.72 -3.71 -10.51
N ALA A 87 4.00 -4.38 -9.39
CA ALA A 87 3.84 -3.81 -8.05
C ALA A 87 4.79 -2.61 -7.82
N ILE A 88 6.04 -2.72 -8.26
CA ILE A 88 7.01 -1.62 -8.20
C ILE A 88 6.55 -0.44 -9.06
N LEU A 89 6.09 -0.67 -10.28
CA LEU A 89 5.58 0.38 -11.16
C LEU A 89 4.35 1.08 -10.56
N LEU A 90 3.44 0.32 -9.97
CA LEU A 90 2.27 0.87 -9.28
C LEU A 90 2.71 1.74 -8.08
N PHE A 91 3.62 1.23 -7.26
CA PHE A 91 4.15 1.98 -6.12
C PHE A 91 4.85 3.27 -6.56
N LEU A 92 5.69 3.19 -7.60
CA LEU A 92 6.35 4.37 -8.18
C LEU A 92 5.36 5.39 -8.73
N GLY A 93 4.27 4.93 -9.36
CA GLY A 93 3.18 5.80 -9.84
C GLY A 93 2.51 6.53 -8.68
N ILE A 94 2.15 5.83 -7.60
CA ILE A 94 1.58 6.42 -6.40
C ILE A 94 2.56 7.40 -5.75
N ALA A 95 3.82 7.01 -5.59
CA ALA A 95 4.85 7.86 -5.01
C ALA A 95 5.07 9.15 -5.84
N LEU A 96 5.07 9.03 -7.15
CA LEU A 96 5.20 10.18 -8.05
C LEU A 96 3.97 11.12 -7.94
N GLN A 97 2.77 10.56 -7.89
CA GLN A 97 1.56 11.33 -7.69
C GLN A 97 1.63 12.14 -6.38
N HIS A 98 1.96 11.48 -5.25
CA HIS A 98 2.16 12.17 -3.97
C HIS A 98 3.25 13.25 -4.05
N TRP A 99 4.36 12.94 -4.72
CA TRP A 99 5.44 13.91 -4.90
C TRP A 99 5.00 15.15 -5.69
N CYS A 100 4.22 14.99 -6.74
CA CYS A 100 3.73 16.08 -7.58
C CYS A 100 2.61 16.92 -6.91
N THR A 101 1.79 16.29 -6.06
CA THR A 101 0.65 16.97 -5.40
C THR A 101 1.00 17.58 -4.06
N THR A 102 2.20 17.36 -3.54
CA THR A 102 2.65 17.86 -2.23
C THR A 102 3.84 18.81 -2.35
N ALA A 103 4.02 19.69 -1.37
CA ALA A 103 5.10 20.63 -1.32
C ALA A 103 6.00 20.40 -0.09
N PRO A 104 7.33 20.62 -0.17
CA PRO A 104 8.19 20.71 0.99
C PRO A 104 7.82 21.93 1.84
N LEU A 105 8.23 21.95 3.10
CA LEU A 105 8.03 23.09 4.01
C LEU A 105 8.94 24.28 3.60
N VAL A 106 8.66 24.84 2.43
CA VAL A 106 9.32 26.02 1.86
C VAL A 106 8.22 26.97 1.40
N CYS A 107 8.26 28.22 1.85
CA CYS A 107 7.19 29.21 1.63
C CYS A 107 6.73 29.31 0.17
N SER A 108 7.66 29.41 -0.78
CA SER A 108 7.31 29.50 -2.21
C SER A 108 6.65 28.24 -2.79
N HIS A 109 6.99 27.06 -2.25
CA HIS A 109 6.36 25.81 -2.70
C HIS A 109 4.99 25.60 -2.06
N LEU A 110 4.81 26.01 -0.81
CA LEU A 110 3.50 25.99 -0.15
C LEU A 110 2.53 26.97 -0.83
N ALA A 111 2.99 28.19 -1.16
CA ALA A 111 2.19 29.15 -1.90
C ALA A 111 1.70 28.54 -3.25
N LYS A 112 2.60 27.97 -4.05
CA LYS A 112 2.25 27.31 -5.32
C LYS A 112 1.32 26.12 -5.13
N ASN A 113 1.46 25.36 -4.05
CA ASN A 113 0.56 24.25 -3.77
C ASN A 113 -0.84 24.74 -3.40
N ALA A 114 -0.94 25.87 -2.69
CA ALA A 114 -2.21 26.53 -2.43
C ALA A 114 -2.82 27.11 -3.73
N GLU A 115 -2.02 27.79 -4.57
CA GLU A 115 -2.46 28.27 -5.88
C GLU A 115 -3.11 27.16 -6.70
N ALA A 116 -2.44 26.01 -6.84
CA ALA A 116 -2.96 24.86 -7.55
C ALA A 116 -4.28 24.31 -6.96
N TYR A 117 -4.41 24.34 -5.63
CA TYR A 117 -5.64 23.94 -4.94
C TYR A 117 -6.80 24.88 -5.27
N PHE A 118 -6.58 26.20 -5.22
CA PHE A 118 -7.62 27.19 -5.53
C PHE A 118 -7.93 27.25 -7.02
N GLU A 119 -6.93 27.06 -7.89
CA GLU A 119 -7.11 26.97 -9.34
C GLU A 119 -8.03 25.80 -9.72
N ALA A 120 -7.87 24.64 -9.07
CA ALA A 120 -8.77 23.50 -9.26
C ALA A 120 -10.23 23.82 -8.86
N GLN A 121 -10.46 24.87 -8.06
CA GLN A 121 -11.78 25.37 -7.70
C GLN A 121 -12.25 26.54 -8.59
N GLY A 122 -11.51 26.83 -9.66
CA GLY A 122 -11.86 27.91 -10.60
C GLY A 122 -11.39 29.29 -10.18
N ARG A 123 -10.42 29.41 -9.26
CA ARG A 123 -9.88 30.67 -8.77
C ARG A 123 -8.41 30.77 -9.12
N ALA A 124 -8.05 31.65 -10.04
CA ALA A 124 -6.68 31.97 -10.38
C ALA A 124 -6.13 33.02 -9.40
N LEU A 125 -5.35 32.58 -8.42
CA LEU A 125 -4.76 33.41 -7.37
C LEU A 125 -3.23 33.30 -7.44
N SER A 126 -2.51 34.30 -6.91
CA SER A 126 -1.05 34.31 -6.84
C SER A 126 -0.62 34.68 -5.44
N PHE A 127 -0.09 33.69 -4.70
CA PHE A 127 0.15 33.84 -3.29
C PHE A 127 1.61 34.09 -2.91
N SER A 128 1.80 34.92 -1.89
CA SER A 128 2.93 34.85 -0.99
C SER A 128 2.55 34.19 0.32
N TYR A 129 3.49 33.50 0.95
CA TYR A 129 3.35 32.90 2.26
C TYR A 129 3.83 33.90 3.32
N GLU A 130 2.95 34.26 4.26
CA GLU A 130 3.26 35.27 5.29
C GLU A 130 3.57 34.64 6.64
N ALA A 131 2.71 33.74 7.12
CA ALA A 131 2.86 33.09 8.42
C ALA A 131 2.22 31.69 8.41
N GLY A 132 2.57 30.87 9.38
CA GLY A 132 1.91 29.59 9.54
C GLY A 132 2.17 28.93 10.88
N HIS A 133 1.22 28.10 11.31
CA HIS A 133 1.24 27.35 12.55
C HIS A 133 1.00 25.87 12.25
N VAL A 134 1.84 24.99 12.81
CA VAL A 134 1.76 23.54 12.63
C VAL A 134 1.29 22.86 13.90
N ARG A 135 0.25 22.04 13.80
CA ARG A 135 -0.28 21.27 14.94
C ARG A 135 -1.01 20.01 14.46
N GLY A 136 -0.74 18.87 15.12
CA GLY A 136 -1.53 17.65 14.92
C GLY A 136 -1.55 17.09 13.49
N GLY A 137 -0.45 17.26 12.71
CA GLY A 137 -0.39 16.81 11.32
C GLY A 137 -0.99 17.79 10.32
N TYR A 138 -1.49 18.93 10.78
CA TYR A 138 -2.03 20.03 9.99
C TYR A 138 -1.18 21.28 10.12
N MET A 139 -1.28 22.15 9.13
CA MET A 139 -0.67 23.47 9.14
C MET A 139 -1.67 24.48 8.60
N ALA A 140 -1.96 25.49 9.41
CA ALA A 140 -2.63 26.69 8.94
C ALA A 140 -1.59 27.66 8.41
N SER A 141 -1.85 28.30 7.30
CA SER A 141 -0.98 29.34 6.76
C SER A 141 -1.76 30.58 6.35
N LEU A 142 -1.16 31.72 6.59
CA LEU A 142 -1.61 33.01 6.09
C LEU A 142 -0.96 33.23 4.72
N LEU A 143 -1.79 33.45 3.71
CA LEU A 143 -1.39 33.67 2.33
C LEU A 143 -1.87 35.05 1.88
N TYR A 144 -1.08 35.78 1.14
CA TYR A 144 -1.44 37.06 0.57
C TYR A 144 -1.52 36.99 -0.94
N ASP A 145 -2.65 37.37 -1.53
CA ASP A 145 -2.80 37.46 -2.97
C ASP A 145 -2.52 38.86 -3.45
N TYR A 146 -1.46 39.01 -4.26
CA TYR A 146 -1.05 40.31 -4.83
C TYR A 146 -2.03 40.89 -5.81
N ASN A 147 -2.89 40.07 -6.44
CA ASN A 147 -3.82 40.55 -7.46
C ASN A 147 -5.05 41.19 -6.84
N SER A 148 -5.54 40.62 -5.75
CA SER A 148 -6.73 41.13 -5.05
C SER A 148 -6.43 41.95 -3.81
N GLU A 149 -5.16 42.06 -3.42
CA GLU A 149 -4.70 42.69 -2.16
C GLU A 149 -5.40 42.14 -0.93
N THR A 150 -5.64 40.83 -0.96
CA THR A 150 -6.47 40.13 0.04
C THR A 150 -5.71 39.02 0.69
N TYR A 151 -5.95 38.77 1.99
CA TYR A 151 -5.40 37.66 2.73
C TYR A 151 -6.28 36.44 2.67
N TYR A 152 -5.66 35.27 2.66
CA TYR A 152 -6.32 33.97 2.62
C TYR A 152 -5.77 33.05 3.70
N ILE A 153 -6.59 32.13 4.18
CA ILE A 153 -6.12 31.01 5.01
C ILE A 153 -5.93 29.80 4.11
N GLY A 154 -4.75 29.22 4.11
CA GLY A 154 -4.49 27.89 3.56
C GLY A 154 -4.44 26.86 4.66
N LEU A 155 -5.16 25.76 4.53
CA LEU A 155 -5.03 24.58 5.36
C LEU A 155 -4.26 23.52 4.60
N PHE A 156 -3.18 23.05 5.21
CA PHE A 156 -2.36 21.97 4.67
C PHE A 156 -2.39 20.79 5.61
N GLU A 157 -2.43 19.60 5.03
CA GLU A 157 -2.23 18.34 5.74
C GLU A 157 -0.87 17.74 5.41
N ARG A 158 -0.29 17.04 6.37
CA ARG A 158 0.96 16.32 6.18
C ARG A 158 0.73 15.11 5.28
N ASP A 159 1.58 14.93 4.29
CA ASP A 159 1.50 13.77 3.39
C ASP A 159 1.75 12.46 4.14
N SER A 160 0.93 11.45 3.88
CA SER A 160 0.99 10.16 4.54
C SER A 160 2.20 9.32 4.11
N LEU A 161 2.69 9.49 2.89
CA LEU A 161 3.83 8.76 2.34
C LEU A 161 5.14 9.52 2.58
N PHE A 162 5.13 10.84 2.41
CA PHE A 162 6.28 11.71 2.58
C PHE A 162 6.05 12.71 3.72
N HIS A 163 6.29 12.30 4.95
CA HIS A 163 6.00 13.06 6.17
C HIS A 163 6.66 14.46 6.25
N SER A 164 7.63 14.74 5.40
CA SER A 164 8.25 16.06 5.27
C SER A 164 7.54 16.98 4.26
N ARG A 165 6.48 16.47 3.62
CA ARG A 165 5.75 17.20 2.57
C ARG A 165 4.32 17.49 3.01
N TRP A 166 3.74 18.51 2.39
CA TRP A 166 2.45 19.08 2.74
C TRP A 166 1.57 19.24 1.50
N ARG A 167 0.29 19.05 1.67
CA ARG A 167 -0.70 19.23 0.61
C ARG A 167 -1.77 20.19 1.09
N CYS A 168 -2.11 21.22 0.30
CA CYS A 168 -3.26 22.07 0.56
C CYS A 168 -4.55 21.26 0.43
N CYS A 169 -5.33 21.20 1.50
CA CYS A 169 -6.57 20.45 1.58
C CYS A 169 -7.78 21.30 1.90
N GLY A 170 -7.58 22.61 2.18
CA GLY A 170 -8.66 23.53 2.51
C GLY A 170 -8.18 24.97 2.52
N GLY A 171 -9.12 25.87 2.72
CA GLY A 171 -8.81 27.29 2.86
C GLY A 171 -10.05 28.19 2.79
N VAL A 172 -9.89 29.38 3.30
CA VAL A 172 -10.94 30.40 3.31
C VAL A 172 -10.60 31.56 2.37
N VAL A 173 -11.62 32.07 1.79
CA VAL A 173 -11.68 33.21 0.89
C VAL A 173 -11.49 34.50 1.67
N GLY A 174 -10.64 35.32 1.12
CA GLY A 174 -10.26 36.68 1.33
C GLY A 174 -10.82 37.47 2.51
N PHE A 175 -9.93 37.93 3.36
CA PHE A 175 -10.22 38.95 4.36
C PHE A 175 -9.21 40.09 4.24
N GLU A 176 -9.57 41.27 4.70
CA GLU A 176 -8.76 42.46 4.59
C GLU A 176 -7.88 42.66 5.82
N ALA A 177 -6.83 43.47 5.67
CA ALA A 177 -6.04 43.95 6.81
C ALA A 177 -6.92 44.67 7.85
N GLY A 178 -6.60 44.47 9.12
CA GLY A 178 -7.41 44.99 10.24
C GLY A 178 -8.55 44.07 10.67
N GLN A 179 -8.79 42.97 9.95
CA GLN A 179 -9.84 42.02 10.23
C GLN A 179 -9.26 40.70 10.78
N MET A 180 -10.09 40.02 11.55
CA MET A 180 -9.87 38.64 11.98
C MET A 180 -10.91 37.74 11.34
N THR A 181 -10.49 36.55 10.92
CA THR A 181 -11.38 35.55 10.32
C THR A 181 -11.16 34.18 10.98
N SER A 182 -12.11 33.29 10.76
CA SER A 182 -12.02 31.90 11.23
C SER A 182 -12.42 30.93 10.14
N TYR A 183 -11.82 29.76 10.15
CA TYR A 183 -12.13 28.65 9.28
C TYR A 183 -12.31 27.37 10.05
N ASN A 184 -13.35 26.62 9.70
CA ASN A 184 -13.67 25.35 10.30
C ASN A 184 -13.62 24.25 9.25
N TYR A 185 -12.86 23.20 9.52
CA TYR A 185 -12.72 22.04 8.67
C TYR A 185 -12.90 20.77 9.51
N SER A 186 -13.57 19.76 8.94
CA SER A 186 -13.68 18.44 9.56
C SER A 186 -12.86 17.46 8.72
N ASP A 187 -11.93 16.78 9.37
CA ASP A 187 -11.14 15.76 8.71
C ASP A 187 -11.93 14.45 8.51
N PRO A 188 -11.44 13.51 7.68
CA PRO A 188 -12.08 12.22 7.46
C PRO A 188 -12.18 11.35 8.74
N GLU A 189 -11.36 11.64 9.75
CA GLU A 189 -11.34 10.92 11.03
C GLU A 189 -12.38 11.48 12.02
N GLY A 190 -13.06 12.59 11.64
CA GLY A 190 -14.07 13.24 12.47
C GLY A 190 -13.49 14.22 13.51
N ASN A 191 -12.25 14.67 13.33
CA ASN A 191 -11.68 15.74 14.14
C ASN A 191 -12.11 17.10 13.57
N ALA A 192 -12.38 18.05 14.44
CA ALA A 192 -12.60 19.44 14.05
C ALA A 192 -11.27 20.20 14.06
N ILE A 193 -11.00 20.88 12.96
CA ILE A 193 -9.84 21.74 12.77
C ILE A 193 -10.33 23.17 12.68
N LEU A 194 -9.99 23.96 13.69
CA LEU A 194 -10.35 25.37 13.77
C LEU A 194 -9.13 26.22 13.49
N ILE A 195 -9.26 27.17 12.60
CA ILE A 195 -8.21 28.11 12.26
C ILE A 195 -8.72 29.51 12.51
N PHE A 196 -7.91 30.31 13.18
CA PHE A 196 -8.12 31.73 13.39
C PHE A 196 -6.96 32.48 12.79
N ALA A 197 -7.24 33.48 11.98
CA ALA A 197 -6.21 34.30 11.39
C ALA A 197 -6.58 35.79 11.44
N GLY A 198 -5.57 36.62 11.58
CA GLY A 198 -5.71 38.06 11.60
C GLY A 198 -4.43 38.73 11.11
N VAL A 199 -4.58 39.91 10.52
CA VAL A 199 -3.47 40.69 10.01
C VAL A 199 -3.69 42.16 10.33
N MET A 200 -2.63 42.86 10.77
CA MET A 200 -2.64 44.28 11.08
C MET A 200 -3.83 44.68 11.95
N LEU A 201 -4.13 43.84 12.95
CA LEU A 201 -5.20 44.10 13.90
C LEU A 201 -4.93 45.40 14.70
N PRO A 202 -5.96 46.00 15.33
CA PRO A 202 -5.79 47.15 16.19
C PRO A 202 -4.66 46.92 17.21
N LYS A 203 -3.81 47.90 17.47
CA LYS A 203 -2.64 47.80 18.38
C LYS A 203 -3.02 47.47 19.81
N GLU A 204 -4.25 47.81 20.16
CA GLU A 204 -4.88 47.53 21.46
C GLU A 204 -5.23 46.05 21.61
N ALA A 205 -5.44 45.32 20.48
CA ALA A 205 -5.76 43.89 20.50
C ALA A 205 -4.54 43.08 20.95
N LYS A 206 -4.64 42.44 22.10
CA LYS A 206 -3.61 41.59 22.68
C LYS A 206 -4.04 40.14 22.75
N TRP A 207 -5.32 39.90 22.76
CA TRP A 207 -5.91 38.58 22.87
C TRP A 207 -7.11 38.45 21.94
N TYR A 208 -7.46 37.24 21.60
CA TYR A 208 -8.74 36.93 21.03
C TYR A 208 -9.38 35.78 21.79
N THR A 209 -10.71 35.73 21.77
CA THR A 209 -11.47 34.67 22.40
C THR A 209 -12.49 34.09 21.45
N PHE A 210 -12.75 32.80 21.57
CA PHE A 210 -13.80 32.10 20.87
C PHE A 210 -14.41 31.03 21.77
N THR A 211 -15.63 30.60 21.44
CA THR A 211 -16.32 29.53 22.16
C THR A 211 -16.52 28.33 21.27
N ASN A 212 -16.12 27.15 21.75
CA ASN A 212 -16.38 25.88 21.07
C ASN A 212 -16.92 24.86 22.07
N GLY A 213 -18.10 24.27 21.78
CA GLY A 213 -18.73 23.29 22.65
C GLY A 213 -19.05 23.84 24.05
N GLY A 214 -19.30 25.15 24.20
CA GLY A 214 -19.54 25.81 25.47
C GLY A 214 -18.29 26.15 26.30
N ILE A 215 -17.09 25.81 25.81
CA ILE A 215 -15.82 26.18 26.41
C ILE A 215 -15.27 27.42 25.75
N VAL A 216 -14.91 28.42 26.56
CA VAL A 216 -14.28 29.66 26.10
C VAL A 216 -12.78 29.49 26.05
N TYR A 217 -12.19 29.77 24.93
CA TYR A 217 -10.76 29.77 24.70
C TYR A 217 -10.26 31.21 24.56
N THR A 218 -9.15 31.53 25.19
CA THR A 218 -8.50 32.84 25.08
C THR A 218 -7.06 32.64 24.66
N CYS A 219 -6.66 33.27 23.57
CA CYS A 219 -5.37 33.10 22.94
C CYS A 219 -4.66 34.45 22.77
N PRO A 220 -3.34 34.52 22.99
CA PRO A 220 -2.58 35.73 22.72
C PRO A 220 -2.45 35.98 21.22
N ILE A 221 -2.37 37.25 20.85
CA ILE A 221 -2.05 37.68 19.49
C ILE A 221 -0.55 37.99 19.45
N GLU A 222 0.17 37.24 18.63
CA GLU A 222 1.61 37.39 18.45
C GLU A 222 1.93 37.91 17.04
N GLY A 223 2.63 39.04 16.95
CA GLY A 223 3.06 39.62 15.69
C GLY A 223 2.01 40.46 14.97
N GLU A 224 2.34 40.90 13.74
CA GLU A 224 1.45 41.72 12.89
C GLU A 224 0.45 40.88 12.06
N GLY A 225 0.77 39.58 11.91
CA GLY A 225 -0.08 38.60 11.24
C GLY A 225 0.10 37.23 11.86
N PHE A 226 -1.00 36.52 12.06
CA PHE A 226 -0.98 35.17 12.64
C PHE A 226 -2.03 34.27 11.95
N ALA A 227 -1.79 32.96 12.05
CA ALA A 227 -2.75 31.93 11.71
C ALA A 227 -2.65 30.80 12.76
N ASP A 228 -3.54 30.81 13.73
CA ASP A 228 -3.58 29.80 14.80
C ASP A 228 -4.41 28.61 14.41
N LEU A 229 -3.97 27.42 14.88
CA LEU A 229 -4.57 26.14 14.52
C LEU A 229 -4.91 25.35 15.78
N PHE A 230 -6.15 24.90 15.86
CA PHE A 230 -6.65 24.01 16.92
C PHE A 230 -7.20 22.73 16.30
N VAL A 231 -6.75 21.58 16.81
CA VAL A 231 -7.26 20.26 16.44
C VAL A 231 -8.02 19.70 17.63
N ILE A 232 -9.33 19.47 17.45
CA ILE A 232 -10.24 18.96 18.50
C ILE A 232 -10.66 17.56 18.10
N ALA A 233 -10.12 16.57 18.79
CA ALA A 233 -10.36 15.16 18.51
C ALA A 233 -11.84 14.80 18.81
N GLY A 234 -12.52 14.16 17.84
CA GLY A 234 -13.90 13.69 17.96
C GLY A 234 -14.91 14.82 18.23
N GLY A 235 -14.52 16.07 18.02
CA GLY A 235 -15.32 17.25 18.30
C GLY A 235 -16.09 17.72 17.07
N ARG A 236 -17.30 18.26 17.29
CA ARG A 236 -17.94 19.12 16.28
C ARG A 236 -17.28 20.50 16.35
N GLY A 237 -16.86 21.00 15.21
CA GLY A 237 -16.34 22.37 15.12
C GLY A 237 -17.45 23.41 15.19
N ASP A 238 -18.25 23.35 16.22
CA ASP A 238 -19.32 24.32 16.45
C ASP A 238 -18.72 25.57 17.12
N ILE A 239 -18.14 26.45 16.30
CA ILE A 239 -17.76 27.78 16.76
C ILE A 239 -19.07 28.56 16.96
N ASN A 240 -19.41 28.81 18.20
CA ASN A 240 -20.55 29.68 18.54
C ASN A 240 -20.12 31.17 18.46
N GLY A 241 -20.42 31.80 17.35
CA GLY A 241 -20.12 33.21 17.12
C GLY A 241 -18.75 33.49 16.48
N TYR A 242 -18.53 34.75 16.15
CA TYR A 242 -17.24 35.23 15.65
C TYR A 242 -16.24 35.38 16.80
N PRO A 243 -14.95 35.21 16.55
CA PRO A 243 -13.93 35.49 17.54
C PRO A 243 -13.99 36.98 17.94
N THR A 244 -13.81 37.23 19.24
CA THR A 244 -13.83 38.59 19.80
C THR A 244 -12.42 39.02 20.18
N LEU A 245 -12.01 40.20 19.72
CA LEU A 245 -10.71 40.79 20.10
C LEU A 245 -10.81 41.40 21.51
N LEU A 246 -9.75 41.23 22.29
CA LEU A 246 -9.67 41.77 23.63
C LEU A 246 -8.37 42.61 23.80
N ASP A 247 -8.48 43.63 24.64
CA ASP A 247 -7.34 44.48 25.03
C ASP A 247 -6.46 43.80 26.11
N GLU A 248 -5.45 44.50 26.62
CA GLU A 248 -4.58 44.03 27.69
C GLU A 248 -5.31 43.77 29.02
N ASN A 249 -6.45 44.37 29.21
CA ASN A 249 -7.31 44.23 30.39
C ASN A 249 -8.43 43.18 30.18
N MET A 250 -8.36 42.41 29.11
CA MET A 250 -9.36 41.42 28.72
C MET A 250 -10.75 42.03 28.41
N GLN A 251 -10.81 43.31 27.99
CA GLN A 251 -12.04 43.95 27.61
C GLN A 251 -12.24 43.87 26.09
N PRO A 252 -13.47 43.60 25.60
CA PRO A 252 -13.76 43.54 24.17
C PRO A 252 -13.44 44.88 23.49
N ILE A 253 -12.77 44.78 22.33
CA ILE A 253 -12.50 45.88 21.44
C ILE A 253 -13.61 45.92 20.38
N ALA A 254 -14.18 47.08 20.20
CA ALA A 254 -15.30 47.29 19.27
C ALA A 254 -14.83 47.29 17.78
#